data_3d81e51558e8b4f31dce1b21871c5f42
#
_entry.id   3d81e51558e8b4f31dce1b21871c5f42
#
_cell.length_a   1.000
_cell.length_b   1.000
_cell.length_c   1.000
_cell.angle_alpha   90.00
_cell.angle_beta   90.00
_cell.angle_gamma   90.00
#
_symmetry.space_group_name_H-M   'P 1'
#
loop_
_entity.id
_entity.type
_entity.pdbx_description
1 polymer ?
#
loop_
_entity_poly.entity_id
_entity_poly.type
_entity_poly.pdbx_seq_one_letter_code
_entity_poly.pdbx_strand_id
1 'polypeptide(L)'
;MRTSIVINLFFKRLRAMYEYYPMQFWLLMAGMLVSRIGMGMIWPFLTIYLKTKLGLPLTTITALLTLDSIMSIIASFLAGTVTDRLGRKWVMVVSLSMMGIVYALMSQAHTLGAFAILMALRGLAVPMYQVGADAMIADLIPNDQRAEAYSLLRMVSNTGIAIGPAIGGFIAATSYGIAFMIAAVSLLLFSSLVGFGMRETIPAEAAAQARTGDGGYRTVFRDRFFLWFVGAFTMTGMASSLVFALLPLYTKENFQLPETQTGLLMTVNATMVVLFQVLVTRWTKQRRPLDRKSVV
;
A
#
# COMPACT_ATOMS: atom_id res chain seq x y z
N MET A 1 -18.31 -9.01 -36.08
CA MET A 1 -18.35 -10.42 -35.62
C MET A 1 -17.15 -10.80 -34.72
N ARG A 2 -15.88 -10.49 -35.06
CA ARG A 2 -14.71 -10.79 -34.18
C ARG A 2 -14.70 -10.03 -32.84
N THR A 3 -15.13 -8.78 -32.81
CA THR A 3 -15.15 -7.94 -31.61
C THR A 3 -16.15 -8.43 -30.55
N SER A 4 -17.31 -8.91 -30.94
CA SER A 4 -18.33 -9.47 -30.03
C SER A 4 -17.90 -10.79 -29.40
N ILE A 5 -17.13 -11.61 -30.12
CA ILE A 5 -16.57 -12.87 -29.60
C ILE A 5 -15.51 -12.58 -28.52
N VAL A 6 -14.63 -11.61 -28.76
CA VAL A 6 -13.59 -11.20 -27.77
C VAL A 6 -14.22 -10.63 -26.50
N ILE A 7 -15.24 -9.79 -26.66
CA ILE A 7 -16.00 -9.20 -25.55
C ILE A 7 -16.70 -10.30 -24.74
N ASN A 8 -17.39 -11.24 -25.41
CA ASN A 8 -18.05 -12.35 -24.73
C ASN A 8 -17.08 -13.29 -24.02
N LEU A 9 -15.93 -13.57 -24.61
CA LEU A 9 -14.86 -14.36 -23.94
C LEU A 9 -14.28 -13.63 -22.74
N PHE A 10 -14.13 -12.31 -22.81
CA PHE A 10 -13.67 -11.48 -21.70
C PHE A 10 -14.66 -11.50 -20.54
N PHE A 11 -15.95 -11.27 -20.80
CA PHE A 11 -16.99 -11.33 -19.77
C PHE A 11 -17.16 -12.73 -19.17
N LYS A 12 -17.02 -13.79 -19.98
CA LYS A 12 -17.07 -15.17 -19.50
C LYS A 12 -15.89 -15.50 -18.57
N ARG A 13 -14.70 -14.99 -18.90
CA ARG A 13 -13.51 -15.12 -18.00
C ARG A 13 -13.67 -14.32 -16.72
N LEU A 14 -14.17 -13.08 -16.79
CA LEU A 14 -14.45 -12.26 -15.59
C LEU A 14 -15.46 -12.93 -14.68
N ARG A 15 -16.54 -13.48 -15.25
CA ARG A 15 -17.56 -14.19 -14.48
C ARG A 15 -16.99 -15.46 -13.83
N ALA A 16 -16.22 -16.24 -14.55
CA ALA A 16 -15.54 -17.43 -14.02
C ALA A 16 -14.57 -17.06 -12.88
N MET A 17 -13.82 -15.94 -13.01
CA MET A 17 -12.95 -15.42 -11.93
C MET A 17 -13.77 -14.96 -10.73
N TYR A 18 -14.91 -14.30 -10.96
CA TYR A 18 -15.79 -13.84 -9.88
C TYR A 18 -16.35 -15.01 -9.06
N GLU A 19 -16.74 -16.10 -9.73
CA GLU A 19 -17.24 -17.33 -9.09
C GLU A 19 -16.11 -18.13 -8.41
N TYR A 20 -14.84 -17.89 -8.78
CA TYR A 20 -13.68 -18.61 -8.28
C TYR A 20 -13.17 -18.11 -6.91
N TYR A 21 -13.29 -16.80 -6.64
CA TYR A 21 -12.84 -16.21 -5.40
C TYR A 21 -14.00 -15.83 -4.49
N PRO A 22 -13.82 -15.93 -3.15
CA PRO A 22 -14.87 -15.55 -2.20
C PRO A 22 -15.18 -14.05 -2.27
N MET A 23 -16.42 -13.66 -1.97
CA MET A 23 -16.88 -12.26 -2.02
C MET A 23 -16.00 -11.32 -1.17
N GLN A 24 -15.46 -11.78 -0.05
CA GLN A 24 -14.55 -10.99 0.77
C GLN A 24 -13.26 -10.59 0.04
N PHE A 25 -12.74 -11.43 -0.85
CA PHE A 25 -11.58 -11.09 -1.69
C PHE A 25 -11.89 -9.92 -2.63
N TRP A 26 -13.07 -9.91 -3.24
CA TRP A 26 -13.48 -8.82 -4.14
C TRP A 26 -13.73 -7.51 -3.37
N LEU A 27 -14.28 -7.60 -2.16
CA LEU A 27 -14.44 -6.43 -1.29
C LEU A 27 -13.06 -5.86 -0.88
N LEU A 28 -12.08 -6.73 -0.57
CA LEU A 28 -10.70 -6.30 -0.32
C LEU A 28 -10.10 -5.60 -1.53
N MET A 29 -10.25 -6.16 -2.72
CA MET A 29 -9.73 -5.56 -3.95
C MET A 29 -10.34 -4.19 -4.22
N ALA A 30 -11.66 -4.07 -4.10
CA ALA A 30 -12.36 -2.80 -4.33
C ALA A 30 -11.93 -1.74 -3.31
N GLY A 31 -11.92 -2.06 -2.03
CA GLY A 31 -11.47 -1.17 -0.98
C GLY A 31 -9.99 -0.79 -1.12
N MET A 32 -9.15 -1.76 -1.49
CA MET A 32 -7.73 -1.53 -1.75
C MET A 32 -7.54 -0.55 -2.93
N LEU A 33 -8.30 -0.69 -4.02
CA LEU A 33 -8.23 0.24 -5.14
C LEU A 33 -8.54 1.67 -4.70
N VAL A 34 -9.67 1.85 -4.02
CA VAL A 34 -10.13 3.16 -3.52
C VAL A 34 -9.10 3.77 -2.57
N SER A 35 -8.59 2.99 -1.62
CA SER A 35 -7.57 3.47 -0.66
C SER A 35 -6.23 3.79 -1.34
N ARG A 36 -5.80 3.00 -2.33
CA ARG A 36 -4.55 3.25 -3.07
C ARG A 36 -4.64 4.51 -3.93
N ILE A 37 -5.80 4.77 -4.55
CA ILE A 37 -6.05 6.04 -5.25
C ILE A 37 -5.97 7.19 -4.25
N GLY A 38 -6.70 7.13 -3.13
CA GLY A 38 -6.70 8.17 -2.10
C GLY A 38 -5.32 8.47 -1.53
N MET A 39 -4.56 7.44 -1.15
CA MET A 39 -3.18 7.62 -0.67
C MET A 39 -2.25 8.15 -1.76
N GLY A 40 -2.40 7.69 -3.00
CA GLY A 40 -1.63 8.14 -4.15
C GLY A 40 -1.85 9.62 -4.49
N MET A 41 -3.01 10.16 -4.15
CA MET A 41 -3.29 11.60 -4.30
C MET A 41 -2.45 12.48 -3.35
N ILE A 42 -2.04 11.96 -2.20
CA ILE A 42 -1.36 12.72 -1.15
C ILE A 42 0.14 12.48 -1.14
N TRP A 43 0.55 11.21 -1.13
CA TRP A 43 1.91 10.82 -0.81
C TRP A 43 2.99 11.51 -1.66
N PRO A 44 2.85 11.61 -3.00
CA PRO A 44 3.85 12.27 -3.84
C PRO A 44 3.94 13.79 -3.58
N PHE A 45 2.86 14.40 -3.13
CA PHE A 45 2.77 15.85 -2.94
C PHE A 45 2.95 16.28 -1.48
N LEU A 46 3.10 15.34 -0.55
CA LEU A 46 3.20 15.62 0.88
C LEU A 46 4.40 16.52 1.20
N THR A 47 5.55 16.30 0.56
CA THR A 47 6.75 17.12 0.74
C THR A 47 6.53 18.56 0.28
N ILE A 48 5.87 18.75 -0.87
CA ILE A 48 5.50 20.08 -1.39
C ILE A 48 4.53 20.75 -0.41
N TYR A 49 3.51 20.03 0.01
CA TYR A 49 2.51 20.54 0.96
C TYR A 49 3.15 21.02 2.27
N LEU A 50 4.02 20.21 2.88
CA LEU A 50 4.72 20.57 4.12
C LEU A 50 5.61 21.80 3.92
N LYS A 51 6.31 21.89 2.78
CA LYS A 51 7.16 23.04 2.47
C LYS A 51 6.34 24.31 2.26
N THR A 52 5.28 24.25 1.47
CA THR A 52 4.46 25.42 1.14
C THR A 52 3.60 25.88 2.30
N LYS A 53 3.03 24.97 3.09
CA LYS A 53 2.12 25.30 4.19
C LYS A 53 2.85 25.74 5.45
N LEU A 54 3.99 25.11 5.78
CA LEU A 54 4.72 25.35 7.02
C LEU A 54 6.01 26.16 6.83
N GLY A 55 6.43 26.43 5.59
CA GLY A 55 7.69 27.13 5.32
C GLY A 55 8.94 26.37 5.81
N LEU A 56 8.83 25.06 6.03
CA LEU A 56 9.89 24.28 6.66
C LEU A 56 11.04 23.99 5.70
N PRO A 57 12.29 23.96 6.19
CA PRO A 57 13.44 23.50 5.41
C PRO A 57 13.31 22.01 5.11
N LEU A 58 13.92 21.57 4.01
CA LEU A 58 13.85 20.19 3.55
C LEU A 58 14.37 19.19 4.61
N THR A 59 15.37 19.59 5.40
CA THR A 59 15.91 18.79 6.51
C THR A 59 14.85 18.44 7.56
N THR A 60 13.98 19.39 7.92
CA THR A 60 12.89 19.14 8.86
C THR A 60 11.80 18.28 8.24
N ILE A 61 11.49 18.48 6.96
CA ILE A 61 10.52 17.63 6.24
C ILE A 61 11.00 16.19 6.16
N THR A 62 12.28 15.98 5.81
CA THR A 62 12.86 14.63 5.78
C THR A 62 12.92 14.00 7.18
N ALA A 63 13.12 14.78 8.24
CA ALA A 63 13.03 14.28 9.62
C ALA A 63 11.62 13.77 9.96
N LEU A 64 10.56 14.44 9.49
CA LEU A 64 9.17 13.94 9.63
C LEU A 64 8.95 12.62 8.87
N LEU A 65 9.47 12.50 7.65
CA LEU A 65 9.40 11.25 6.88
C LEU A 65 10.20 10.13 7.55
N THR A 66 11.34 10.47 8.16
CA THR A 66 12.15 9.53 8.94
C THR A 66 11.41 9.06 10.18
N LEU A 67 10.73 9.95 10.90
CA LEU A 67 9.89 9.61 12.05
C LEU A 67 8.78 8.62 11.66
N ASP A 68 8.06 8.88 10.55
CA ASP A 68 7.08 7.97 10.00
C ASP A 68 7.68 6.58 9.71
N SER A 69 8.86 6.55 9.10
CA SER A 69 9.56 5.30 8.76
C SER A 69 10.00 4.53 10.02
N ILE A 70 10.51 5.22 11.04
CA ILE A 70 10.88 4.59 12.32
C ILE A 70 9.66 3.97 12.98
N MET A 71 8.54 4.70 13.04
CA MET A 71 7.30 4.18 13.60
C MET A 71 6.74 3.00 12.79
N SER A 72 6.92 3.01 11.46
CA SER A 72 6.55 1.89 10.59
C SER A 72 7.41 0.64 10.87
N ILE A 73 8.70 0.79 11.12
CA ILE A 73 9.58 -0.33 11.49
C ILE A 73 9.11 -0.92 12.83
N ILE A 74 8.89 -0.09 13.84
CA ILE A 74 8.40 -0.53 15.16
C ILE A 74 7.06 -1.27 15.01
N ALA A 75 6.13 -0.69 14.26
CA ALA A 75 4.82 -1.30 14.00
C ALA A 75 4.93 -2.62 13.27
N SER A 76 5.85 -2.77 12.32
CA SER A 76 6.04 -4.00 11.56
C SER A 76 6.43 -5.18 12.45
N PHE A 77 7.25 -4.96 13.48
CA PHE A 77 7.59 -6.00 14.46
C PHE A 77 6.39 -6.43 15.32
N LEU A 78 5.47 -5.52 15.58
CA LEU A 78 4.29 -5.78 16.41
C LEU A 78 3.10 -6.32 15.59
N ALA A 79 3.05 -5.97 14.30
CA ALA A 79 1.89 -6.19 13.45
C ALA A 79 1.45 -7.65 13.39
N GLY A 80 2.38 -8.60 13.23
CA GLY A 80 2.05 -10.02 13.20
C GLY A 80 1.38 -10.47 14.51
N THR A 81 2.01 -10.20 15.65
CA THR A 81 1.48 -10.58 16.96
C THR A 81 0.13 -9.92 17.26
N VAL A 82 -0.02 -8.64 16.93
CA VAL A 82 -1.27 -7.91 17.12
C VAL A 82 -2.37 -8.47 16.23
N THR A 83 -2.08 -8.74 14.96
CA THR A 83 -3.01 -9.32 14.00
C THR A 83 -3.45 -10.74 14.40
N ASP A 84 -2.55 -11.54 14.93
CA ASP A 84 -2.85 -12.90 15.39
C ASP A 84 -3.65 -12.93 16.70
N ARG A 85 -3.51 -11.90 17.55
CA ARG A 85 -4.24 -11.82 18.83
C ARG A 85 -5.58 -11.14 18.74
N LEU A 86 -5.68 -10.05 17.98
CA LEU A 86 -6.89 -9.21 17.87
C LEU A 86 -7.76 -9.60 16.69
N GLY A 87 -7.23 -10.37 15.73
CA GLY A 87 -7.94 -10.74 14.51
C GLY A 87 -7.57 -9.83 13.32
N ARG A 88 -7.62 -10.41 12.12
CA ARG A 88 -7.25 -9.74 10.86
C ARG A 88 -8.16 -8.56 10.57
N LYS A 89 -9.47 -8.79 10.66
CA LYS A 89 -10.51 -7.81 10.41
C LYS A 89 -10.36 -6.56 11.29
N TRP A 90 -10.27 -6.76 12.60
CA TRP A 90 -10.28 -5.63 13.53
C TRP A 90 -9.02 -4.80 13.47
N VAL A 91 -7.86 -5.43 13.26
CA VAL A 91 -6.61 -4.70 13.04
C VAL A 91 -6.70 -3.84 11.78
N MET A 92 -7.27 -4.36 10.69
CA MET A 92 -7.50 -3.59 9.46
C MET A 92 -8.45 -2.41 9.69
N VAL A 93 -9.59 -2.64 10.37
CA VAL A 93 -10.59 -1.60 10.66
C VAL A 93 -9.96 -0.46 11.47
N VAL A 94 -9.29 -0.78 12.56
CA VAL A 94 -8.64 0.22 13.43
C VAL A 94 -7.56 0.99 12.67
N SER A 95 -6.70 0.29 11.94
CA SER A 95 -5.60 0.91 11.19
C SER A 95 -6.10 1.82 10.06
N LEU A 96 -7.08 1.37 9.28
CA LEU A 96 -7.68 2.18 8.21
C LEU A 96 -8.43 3.40 8.77
N SER A 97 -9.17 3.23 9.87
CA SER A 97 -9.84 4.35 10.54
C SER A 97 -8.83 5.35 11.07
N MET A 98 -7.76 4.88 11.71
CA MET A 98 -6.68 5.74 12.21
C MET A 98 -6.02 6.52 11.07
N MET A 99 -5.70 5.86 9.95
CA MET A 99 -5.15 6.53 8.76
C MET A 99 -6.10 7.58 8.18
N GLY A 100 -7.41 7.25 8.09
CA GLY A 100 -8.41 8.19 7.62
C GLY A 100 -8.53 9.43 8.50
N ILE A 101 -8.57 9.25 9.83
CA ILE A 101 -8.59 10.34 10.81
C ILE A 101 -7.30 11.17 10.71
N VAL A 102 -6.14 10.52 10.61
CA VAL A 102 -4.85 11.19 10.46
C VAL A 102 -4.84 12.08 9.22
N TYR A 103 -5.29 11.61 8.07
CA TYR A 103 -5.35 12.44 6.87
C TYR A 103 -6.36 13.60 7.01
N ALA A 104 -7.51 13.37 7.63
CA ALA A 104 -8.46 14.44 7.92
C ALA A 104 -7.83 15.53 8.82
N LEU A 105 -7.11 15.14 9.87
CA LEU A 105 -6.42 16.06 10.76
C LEU A 105 -5.23 16.76 10.08
N MET A 106 -4.49 16.09 9.19
CA MET A 106 -3.41 16.70 8.42
C MET A 106 -3.90 17.87 7.54
N SER A 107 -5.15 17.82 7.05
CA SER A 107 -5.74 18.94 6.27
C SER A 107 -5.83 20.23 7.08
N GLN A 108 -5.98 20.12 8.40
CA GLN A 108 -6.18 21.22 9.34
C GLN A 108 -4.95 21.55 10.18
N ALA A 109 -3.92 20.70 10.17
CA ALA A 109 -2.72 20.89 10.95
C ALA A 109 -1.89 22.10 10.45
N HIS A 110 -1.40 22.93 11.38
CA HIS A 110 -0.63 24.14 11.07
C HIS A 110 0.72 24.20 11.82
N THR A 111 1.04 23.20 12.65
CA THR A 111 2.25 23.21 13.47
C THR A 111 3.11 21.99 13.18
N LEU A 112 4.42 22.15 13.32
CA LEU A 112 5.38 21.03 13.19
C LEU A 112 5.07 19.88 14.15
N GLY A 113 4.73 20.20 15.42
CA GLY A 113 4.39 19.19 16.43
C GLY A 113 3.16 18.36 16.06
N ALA A 114 2.10 19.01 15.51
CA ALA A 114 0.93 18.29 15.03
C ALA A 114 1.29 17.34 13.89
N PHE A 115 2.07 17.80 12.90
CA PHE A 115 2.53 16.93 11.81
C PHE A 115 3.41 15.79 12.31
N ALA A 116 4.29 16.03 13.30
CA ALA A 116 5.12 14.96 13.87
C ALA A 116 4.26 13.85 14.51
N ILE A 117 3.25 14.21 15.28
CA ILE A 117 2.32 13.24 15.89
C ILE A 117 1.54 12.49 14.80
N LEU A 118 1.00 13.20 13.81
CA LEU A 118 0.21 12.62 12.74
C LEU A 118 1.05 11.68 11.85
N MET A 119 2.30 12.04 11.55
CA MET A 119 3.23 11.18 10.81
C MET A 119 3.59 9.93 11.63
N ALA A 120 3.83 10.06 12.93
CA ALA A 120 4.07 8.93 13.81
C ALA A 120 2.87 7.96 13.85
N LEU A 121 1.65 8.48 13.98
CA LEU A 121 0.43 7.67 13.97
C LEU A 121 0.21 6.98 12.62
N ARG A 122 0.47 7.68 11.51
CA ARG A 122 0.42 7.09 10.18
C ARG A 122 1.43 5.96 10.02
N GLY A 123 2.67 6.18 10.46
CA GLY A 123 3.72 5.17 10.46
C GLY A 123 3.33 3.91 11.21
N LEU A 124 2.64 4.03 12.36
CA LEU A 124 2.12 2.87 13.10
C LEU A 124 0.99 2.16 12.35
N ALA A 125 0.09 2.89 11.71
CA ALA A 125 -1.12 2.32 11.10
C ALA A 125 -0.83 1.54 9.82
N VAL A 126 0.08 2.02 8.95
CA VAL A 126 0.32 1.45 7.62
C VAL A 126 0.74 -0.02 7.67
N PRO A 127 1.76 -0.43 8.45
CA PRO A 127 2.15 -1.84 8.52
C PRO A 127 1.10 -2.73 9.17
N MET A 128 0.36 -2.21 10.17
CA MET A 128 -0.72 -2.95 10.82
C MET A 128 -1.80 -3.33 9.80
N TYR A 129 -2.25 -2.36 8.98
CA TYR A 129 -3.18 -2.63 7.88
C TYR A 129 -2.62 -3.65 6.90
N GLN A 130 -1.35 -3.47 6.47
CA GLN A 130 -0.73 -4.30 5.45
C GLN A 130 -0.65 -5.77 5.90
N VAL A 131 -0.13 -6.02 7.10
CA VAL A 131 -0.01 -7.37 7.66
C VAL A 131 -1.39 -8.00 7.88
N GLY A 132 -2.38 -7.22 8.37
CA GLY A 132 -3.75 -7.69 8.52
C GLY A 132 -4.39 -8.11 7.18
N ALA A 133 -4.20 -7.30 6.13
CA ALA A 133 -4.71 -7.58 4.79
C ALA A 133 -4.04 -8.81 4.18
N ASP A 134 -2.71 -8.91 4.26
CA ASP A 134 -1.95 -10.05 3.72
C ASP A 134 -2.32 -11.35 4.43
N ALA A 135 -2.48 -11.32 5.76
CA ALA A 135 -2.92 -12.47 6.54
C ALA A 135 -4.36 -12.88 6.18
N MET A 136 -5.28 -11.92 6.05
CA MET A 136 -6.67 -12.19 5.64
C MET A 136 -6.72 -12.85 4.25
N ILE A 137 -5.92 -12.38 3.29
CA ILE A 137 -5.83 -12.97 1.96
C ILE A 137 -5.29 -14.40 2.04
N ALA A 138 -4.25 -14.64 2.85
CA ALA A 138 -3.70 -15.95 3.04
C ALA A 138 -4.69 -16.95 3.69
N ASP A 139 -5.59 -16.46 4.56
CA ASP A 139 -6.64 -17.25 5.17
C ASP A 139 -7.80 -17.55 4.18
N LEU A 140 -8.13 -16.58 3.31
CA LEU A 140 -9.26 -16.69 2.37
C LEU A 140 -8.93 -17.54 1.14
N ILE A 141 -7.66 -17.57 0.70
CA ILE A 141 -7.26 -18.13 -0.59
C ILE A 141 -6.42 -19.40 -0.38
N PRO A 142 -6.79 -20.53 -0.99
CA PRO A 142 -5.99 -21.75 -0.98
C PRO A 142 -4.57 -21.55 -1.52
N ASN A 143 -3.59 -22.32 -1.02
CA ASN A 143 -2.17 -22.13 -1.34
C ASN A 143 -1.85 -22.15 -2.83
N ASP A 144 -2.50 -23.03 -3.59
CA ASP A 144 -2.33 -23.19 -5.04
C ASP A 144 -2.84 -21.97 -5.84
N GLN A 145 -3.76 -21.19 -5.28
CA GLN A 145 -4.39 -20.03 -5.91
C GLN A 145 -3.76 -18.69 -5.45
N ARG A 146 -2.99 -18.68 -4.38
CA ARG A 146 -2.41 -17.45 -3.78
C ARG A 146 -1.57 -16.65 -4.76
N ALA A 147 -0.78 -17.31 -5.60
CA ALA A 147 0.07 -16.60 -6.58
C ALA A 147 -0.76 -15.77 -7.57
N GLU A 148 -1.90 -16.29 -8.02
CA GLU A 148 -2.81 -15.58 -8.92
C GLU A 148 -3.54 -14.45 -8.17
N ALA A 149 -4.05 -14.70 -6.97
CA ALA A 149 -4.71 -13.70 -6.12
C ALA A 149 -3.78 -12.51 -5.83
N TYR A 150 -2.53 -12.75 -5.41
CA TYR A 150 -1.55 -11.68 -5.20
C TYR A 150 -1.18 -10.94 -6.49
N SER A 151 -1.22 -11.60 -7.66
CA SER A 151 -1.04 -10.95 -8.95
C SER A 151 -2.17 -9.94 -9.24
N LEU A 152 -3.42 -10.31 -8.95
CA LEU A 152 -4.59 -9.42 -9.07
C LEU A 152 -4.50 -8.23 -8.10
N LEU A 153 -4.13 -8.47 -6.85
CA LEU A 153 -3.94 -7.40 -5.85
C LEU A 153 -2.83 -6.44 -6.26
N ARG A 154 -1.73 -6.95 -6.83
CA ARG A 154 -0.64 -6.12 -7.36
C ARG A 154 -1.13 -5.26 -8.54
N MET A 155 -1.93 -5.84 -9.44
CA MET A 155 -2.52 -5.09 -10.55
C MET A 155 -3.41 -3.95 -10.04
N VAL A 156 -4.27 -4.21 -9.07
CA VAL A 156 -5.12 -3.20 -8.42
C VAL A 156 -4.29 -2.12 -7.74
N SER A 157 -3.26 -2.51 -7.00
CA SER A 157 -2.35 -1.57 -6.33
C SER A 157 -1.64 -0.65 -7.34
N ASN A 158 -1.10 -1.23 -8.43
CA ASN A 158 -0.44 -0.46 -9.49
C ASN A 158 -1.42 0.47 -10.23
N THR A 159 -2.66 0.03 -10.44
CA THR A 159 -3.72 0.88 -11.01
C THR A 159 -4.01 2.07 -10.10
N GLY A 160 -4.12 1.85 -8.79
CA GLY A 160 -4.29 2.95 -7.83
C GLY A 160 -3.11 3.92 -7.81
N ILE A 161 -1.88 3.41 -7.87
CA ILE A 161 -0.65 4.22 -7.95
C ILE A 161 -0.57 4.99 -9.28
N ALA A 162 -1.11 4.45 -10.38
CA ALA A 162 -1.16 5.15 -11.67
C ALA A 162 -2.17 6.30 -11.67
N ILE A 163 -3.36 6.07 -11.13
CA ILE A 163 -4.48 7.02 -11.14
C ILE A 163 -4.33 8.07 -10.05
N GLY A 164 -3.89 7.67 -8.85
CA GLY A 164 -3.84 8.52 -7.67
C GLY A 164 -3.09 9.85 -7.88
N PRO A 165 -1.82 9.83 -8.31
CA PRO A 165 -1.06 11.07 -8.52
C PRO A 165 -1.63 11.98 -9.62
N ALA A 166 -2.23 11.42 -10.67
CA ALA A 166 -2.88 12.22 -11.70
C ALA A 166 -4.05 13.02 -11.11
N ILE A 167 -4.99 12.35 -10.43
CA ILE A 167 -6.11 13.01 -9.76
C ILE A 167 -5.58 13.96 -8.67
N GLY A 168 -4.62 13.49 -7.87
CA GLY A 168 -4.01 14.26 -6.80
C GLY A 168 -3.35 15.54 -7.27
N GLY A 169 -2.62 15.51 -8.39
CA GLY A 169 -1.99 16.68 -8.99
C GLY A 169 -3.00 17.74 -9.43
N PHE A 170 -4.13 17.33 -10.04
CA PHE A 170 -5.20 18.25 -10.40
C PHE A 170 -5.89 18.87 -9.18
N ILE A 171 -6.19 18.07 -8.16
CA ILE A 171 -6.87 18.56 -6.95
C ILE A 171 -5.90 19.39 -6.09
N ALA A 172 -4.65 18.97 -5.93
CA ALA A 172 -3.64 19.68 -5.14
C ALA A 172 -3.32 21.07 -5.72
N ALA A 173 -3.38 21.24 -7.04
CA ALA A 173 -3.23 22.53 -7.70
C ALA A 173 -4.30 23.55 -7.25
N THR A 174 -5.47 23.06 -6.85
CA THR A 174 -6.56 23.90 -6.33
C THR A 174 -6.54 23.95 -4.80
N SER A 175 -6.49 22.80 -4.14
CA SER A 175 -6.48 22.69 -2.68
C SER A 175 -5.95 21.35 -2.19
N TYR A 176 -4.86 21.38 -1.45
CA TYR A 176 -4.35 20.22 -0.74
C TYR A 176 -5.33 19.71 0.32
N GLY A 177 -6.08 20.62 0.97
CA GLY A 177 -7.07 20.23 1.98
C GLY A 177 -8.14 19.31 1.42
N ILE A 178 -8.63 19.59 0.20
CA ILE A 178 -9.60 18.73 -0.48
C ILE A 178 -8.99 17.35 -0.79
N ALA A 179 -7.74 17.31 -1.27
CA ALA A 179 -7.05 16.04 -1.54
C ALA A 179 -6.93 15.18 -0.27
N PHE A 180 -6.55 15.79 0.87
CA PHE A 180 -6.50 15.10 2.15
C PHE A 180 -7.88 14.58 2.60
N MET A 181 -8.93 15.37 2.43
CA MET A 181 -10.28 14.94 2.80
C MET A 181 -10.79 13.79 1.94
N ILE A 182 -10.52 13.80 0.63
CA ILE A 182 -10.88 12.69 -0.26
C ILE A 182 -10.13 11.42 0.15
N ALA A 183 -8.84 11.52 0.45
CA ALA A 183 -8.05 10.38 0.93
C ALA A 183 -8.58 9.86 2.29
N ALA A 184 -8.93 10.76 3.21
CA ALA A 184 -9.52 10.41 4.50
C ALA A 184 -10.84 9.65 4.33
N VAL A 185 -11.76 10.20 3.53
CA VAL A 185 -13.05 9.57 3.24
C VAL A 185 -12.87 8.21 2.57
N SER A 186 -11.95 8.07 1.61
CA SER A 186 -11.63 6.79 0.96
C SER A 186 -11.23 5.72 1.95
N LEU A 187 -10.36 6.06 2.90
CA LEU A 187 -9.88 5.13 3.93
C LEU A 187 -10.98 4.77 4.94
N LEU A 188 -11.79 5.74 5.35
CA LEU A 188 -12.91 5.50 6.26
C LEU A 188 -14.01 4.66 5.61
N LEU A 189 -14.30 4.88 4.32
CA LEU A 189 -15.20 4.03 3.54
C LEU A 189 -14.66 2.61 3.43
N PHE A 190 -13.35 2.45 3.16
CA PHE A 190 -12.75 1.13 3.14
C PHE A 190 -12.75 0.46 4.51
N SER A 191 -12.46 1.21 5.58
CA SER A 191 -12.60 0.70 6.96
C SER A 191 -14.00 0.21 7.26
N SER A 192 -15.02 1.00 6.89
CA SER A 192 -16.44 0.64 7.06
C SER A 192 -16.80 -0.61 6.25
N LEU A 193 -16.33 -0.70 5.00
CA LEU A 193 -16.55 -1.85 4.15
C LEU A 193 -15.93 -3.13 4.76
N VAL A 194 -14.73 -3.06 5.33
CA VAL A 194 -14.12 -4.18 6.06
C VAL A 194 -14.93 -4.50 7.32
N GLY A 195 -15.30 -3.47 8.09
CA GLY A 195 -16.03 -3.62 9.35
C GLY A 195 -17.40 -4.28 9.22
N PHE A 196 -18.18 -3.86 8.22
CA PHE A 196 -19.56 -4.34 8.03
C PHE A 196 -19.66 -5.44 6.96
N GLY A 197 -18.80 -5.41 5.94
CA GLY A 197 -18.90 -6.33 4.80
C GLY A 197 -18.08 -7.60 4.93
N MET A 198 -17.14 -7.68 5.86
CA MET A 198 -16.25 -8.84 5.98
C MET A 198 -16.42 -9.57 7.31
N ARG A 199 -16.10 -10.85 7.28
CA ARG A 199 -16.03 -11.69 8.47
C ARG A 199 -14.58 -11.86 8.89
N GLU A 200 -14.36 -12.12 10.19
CA GLU A 200 -13.04 -12.50 10.70
C GLU A 200 -12.60 -13.83 10.08
N THR A 201 -11.31 -13.91 9.72
CA THR A 201 -10.77 -15.09 9.02
C THR A 201 -9.78 -15.88 9.86
N ILE A 202 -9.37 -15.35 11.04
CA ILE A 202 -8.40 -16.07 11.87
C ILE A 202 -8.93 -17.43 12.26
N PRO A 203 -8.20 -18.55 11.98
CA PRO A 203 -8.56 -19.87 12.47
C PRO A 203 -8.49 -19.91 14.01
N ALA A 204 -9.48 -20.55 14.65
CA ALA A 204 -9.55 -20.62 16.11
C ALA A 204 -8.28 -21.22 16.75
N GLU A 205 -7.69 -22.21 16.09
CA GLU A 205 -6.42 -22.84 16.51
C GLU A 205 -5.25 -21.89 16.45
N ALA A 206 -5.13 -21.09 15.36
CA ALA A 206 -4.07 -20.09 15.20
C ALA A 206 -4.22 -18.97 16.25
N ALA A 207 -5.44 -18.55 16.54
CA ALA A 207 -5.70 -17.56 17.59
C ALA A 207 -5.33 -18.09 19.01
N ALA A 208 -5.55 -19.38 19.27
CA ALA A 208 -5.16 -20.01 20.51
C ALA A 208 -3.64 -20.11 20.66
N GLN A 209 -2.93 -20.53 19.60
CA GLN A 209 -1.47 -20.62 19.57
C GLN A 209 -0.80 -19.25 19.72
N ALA A 210 -1.33 -18.22 19.09
CA ALA A 210 -0.81 -16.85 19.21
C ALA A 210 -0.90 -16.29 20.65
N ARG A 211 -1.81 -16.81 21.45
CA ARG A 211 -1.95 -16.44 22.88
C ARG A 211 -0.93 -17.13 23.78
N THR A 212 -0.43 -18.30 23.39
CA THR A 212 0.53 -19.10 24.19
C THR A 212 1.99 -18.73 23.95
N GLY A 213 2.31 -17.93 22.92
CA GLY A 213 3.49 -17.06 22.93
C GLY A 213 4.86 -17.66 22.65
N ASP A 214 4.99 -18.62 21.71
CA ASP A 214 6.33 -19.06 21.24
C ASP A 214 6.67 -18.43 19.87
N GLY A 215 6.90 -17.12 19.86
CA GLY A 215 7.19 -16.34 18.65
C GLY A 215 8.67 -16.32 18.27
N GLY A 216 8.98 -17.01 17.19
CA GLY A 216 10.28 -17.30 16.64
C GLY A 216 11.16 -16.18 16.08
N TYR A 217 11.09 -14.92 16.54
CA TYR A 217 12.01 -13.85 16.09
C TYR A 217 13.49 -14.24 16.28
N ARG A 218 13.83 -14.99 17.34
CA ARG A 218 15.19 -15.46 17.59
C ARG A 218 15.70 -16.36 16.46
N THR A 219 14.85 -17.19 15.87
CA THR A 219 15.18 -18.07 14.75
C THR A 219 15.44 -17.25 13.48
N VAL A 220 14.59 -16.25 13.22
CA VAL A 220 14.74 -15.34 12.07
C VAL A 220 16.05 -14.55 12.14
N PHE A 221 16.41 -14.02 13.31
CA PHE A 221 17.67 -13.28 13.49
C PHE A 221 18.93 -14.18 13.45
N ARG A 222 18.79 -15.50 13.52
CA ARG A 222 19.90 -16.46 13.35
C ARG A 222 20.17 -16.81 11.90
N ASP A 223 19.21 -16.62 11.02
CA ASP A 223 19.35 -16.91 9.59
C ASP A 223 20.11 -15.79 8.88
N ARG A 224 21.44 -15.97 8.74
CA ARG A 224 22.32 -14.99 8.09
C ARG A 224 21.96 -14.75 6.63
N PHE A 225 21.55 -15.79 5.90
CA PHE A 225 21.18 -15.66 4.50
C PHE A 225 19.91 -14.81 4.35
N PHE A 226 18.91 -15.06 5.19
CA PHE A 226 17.69 -14.27 5.25
C PHE A 226 17.99 -12.80 5.58
N LEU A 227 18.86 -12.53 6.56
CA LEU A 227 19.24 -11.15 6.92
C LEU A 227 19.96 -10.42 5.78
N TRP A 228 20.87 -11.07 5.06
CA TRP A 228 21.51 -10.49 3.88
C TRP A 228 20.51 -10.20 2.76
N PHE A 229 19.59 -11.13 2.49
CA PHE A 229 18.53 -10.95 1.51
C PHE A 229 17.63 -9.76 1.89
N VAL A 230 17.19 -9.68 3.13
CA VAL A 230 16.37 -8.56 3.65
C VAL A 230 17.15 -7.25 3.55
N GLY A 231 18.44 -7.23 3.90
CA GLY A 231 19.28 -6.04 3.80
C GLY A 231 19.39 -5.53 2.35
N ALA A 232 19.69 -6.40 1.40
CA ALA A 232 19.78 -6.05 -0.02
C ALA A 232 18.43 -5.55 -0.57
N PHE A 233 17.33 -6.23 -0.22
CA PHE A 233 16.00 -5.83 -0.63
C PHE A 233 15.58 -4.48 -0.03
N THR A 234 15.93 -4.24 1.24
CA THR A 234 15.69 -2.97 1.93
C THR A 234 16.41 -1.81 1.24
N MET A 235 17.69 -2.00 0.88
CA MET A 235 18.44 -0.97 0.14
C MET A 235 17.78 -0.57 -1.18
N THR A 236 17.30 -1.56 -1.93
CA THR A 236 16.56 -1.32 -3.18
C THR A 236 15.23 -0.58 -2.92
N GLY A 237 14.52 -0.97 -1.88
CA GLY A 237 13.27 -0.32 -1.46
C GLY A 237 13.49 1.13 -1.02
N MET A 238 14.57 1.40 -0.27
CA MET A 238 14.94 2.77 0.16
C MET A 238 15.24 3.67 -1.04
N ALA A 239 16.04 3.20 -2.00
CA ALA A 239 16.34 3.97 -3.20
C ALA A 239 15.07 4.32 -3.98
N SER A 240 14.16 3.35 -4.16
CA SER A 240 12.89 3.56 -4.85
C SER A 240 11.98 4.54 -4.10
N SER A 241 11.88 4.42 -2.77
CA SER A 241 11.01 5.29 -1.96
C SER A 241 11.49 6.74 -1.94
N LEU A 242 12.81 6.97 -1.93
CA LEU A 242 13.39 8.32 -2.00
C LEU A 242 13.04 9.01 -3.32
N VAL A 243 13.12 8.29 -4.45
CA VAL A 243 12.71 8.86 -5.75
C VAL A 243 11.25 9.29 -5.71
N PHE A 244 10.34 8.44 -5.26
CA PHE A 244 8.91 8.79 -5.18
C PHE A 244 8.60 9.92 -4.21
N ALA A 245 9.33 10.02 -3.10
CA ALA A 245 9.09 11.06 -2.08
C ALA A 245 9.67 12.43 -2.48
N LEU A 246 10.83 12.46 -3.13
CA LEU A 246 11.55 13.70 -3.41
C LEU A 246 11.37 14.22 -4.84
N LEU A 247 11.07 13.34 -5.81
CA LEU A 247 10.91 13.75 -7.21
C LEU A 247 9.90 14.88 -7.41
N PRO A 248 8.72 14.89 -6.77
CA PRO A 248 7.76 15.98 -6.94
C PRO A 248 8.28 17.34 -6.45
N LEU A 249 8.98 17.35 -5.33
CA LEU A 249 9.60 18.56 -4.80
C LEU A 249 10.74 19.03 -5.71
N TYR A 250 11.59 18.11 -6.16
CA TYR A 250 12.70 18.41 -7.07
C TYR A 250 12.21 19.01 -8.40
N THR A 251 11.16 18.45 -9.00
CA THR A 251 10.57 18.96 -10.24
C THR A 251 9.96 20.34 -10.05
N LYS A 252 9.33 20.58 -8.90
CA LYS A 252 8.75 21.90 -8.58
C LYS A 252 9.83 22.96 -8.35
N GLU A 253 10.90 22.66 -7.62
CA GLU A 253 11.92 23.63 -7.27
C GLU A 253 12.88 23.95 -8.42
N ASN A 254 13.32 22.95 -9.17
CA ASN A 254 14.33 23.13 -10.22
C ASN A 254 13.73 23.44 -11.58
N PHE A 255 12.52 22.96 -11.88
CA PHE A 255 11.87 23.12 -13.19
C PHE A 255 10.57 23.93 -13.13
N GLN A 256 10.14 24.35 -11.94
CA GLN A 256 8.88 25.09 -11.72
C GLN A 256 7.64 24.37 -12.27
N LEU A 257 7.69 23.02 -12.34
CA LEU A 257 6.57 22.22 -12.84
C LEU A 257 5.39 22.29 -11.87
N PRO A 258 4.17 22.54 -12.36
CA PRO A 258 2.97 22.47 -11.53
C PRO A 258 2.66 21.03 -11.11
N GLU A 259 1.93 20.88 -10.02
CA GLU A 259 1.54 19.58 -9.45
C GLU A 259 0.81 18.69 -10.45
N THR A 260 0.03 19.28 -11.36
CA THR A 260 -0.66 18.57 -12.45
C THR A 260 0.31 17.84 -13.37
N GLN A 261 1.39 18.50 -13.79
CA GLN A 261 2.39 17.90 -14.68
C GLN A 261 3.22 16.83 -13.93
N THR A 262 3.56 17.09 -12.67
CA THR A 262 4.24 16.10 -11.82
C THR A 262 3.36 14.85 -11.60
N GLY A 263 2.06 15.04 -11.37
CA GLY A 263 1.10 13.93 -11.28
C GLY A 263 1.02 13.11 -12.56
N LEU A 264 1.00 13.77 -13.73
CA LEU A 264 1.01 13.08 -15.03
C LEU A 264 2.32 12.31 -15.28
N LEU A 265 3.48 12.85 -14.91
CA LEU A 265 4.77 12.13 -14.99
C LEU A 265 4.74 10.83 -14.17
N MET A 266 4.20 10.87 -12.96
CA MET A 266 4.04 9.67 -12.13
C MET A 266 3.05 8.68 -12.74
N THR A 267 1.97 9.16 -13.35
CA THR A 267 0.99 8.33 -14.06
C THR A 267 1.63 7.64 -15.26
N VAL A 268 2.46 8.34 -16.04
CA VAL A 268 3.20 7.75 -17.16
C VAL A 268 4.11 6.64 -16.65
N ASN A 269 4.88 6.87 -15.59
CA ASN A 269 5.73 5.86 -14.98
C ASN A 269 4.93 4.61 -14.58
N ALA A 270 3.84 4.78 -13.83
CA ALA A 270 3.02 3.66 -13.36
C ALA A 270 2.32 2.93 -14.53
N THR A 271 1.87 3.66 -15.56
CA THR A 271 1.27 3.08 -16.77
C THR A 271 2.30 2.24 -17.53
N MET A 272 3.52 2.73 -17.69
CA MET A 272 4.62 1.96 -18.29
C MET A 272 4.88 0.66 -17.51
N VAL A 273 4.92 0.73 -16.18
CA VAL A 273 5.08 -0.47 -15.34
C VAL A 273 3.96 -1.47 -15.62
N VAL A 274 2.70 -1.05 -15.63
CA VAL A 274 1.56 -1.94 -15.89
C VAL A 274 1.64 -2.58 -17.29
N LEU A 275 1.95 -1.80 -18.32
CA LEU A 275 2.02 -2.29 -19.69
C LEU A 275 3.19 -3.25 -19.92
N PHE A 276 4.36 -2.91 -19.41
CA PHE A 276 5.58 -3.71 -19.63
C PHE A 276 5.70 -4.89 -18.65
N GLN A 277 5.07 -4.85 -17.49
CA GLN A 277 5.14 -5.91 -16.48
C GLN A 277 4.70 -7.27 -17.05
N VAL A 278 3.62 -7.30 -17.82
CA VAL A 278 3.12 -8.54 -18.45
C VAL A 278 4.12 -9.09 -19.48
N LEU A 279 4.72 -8.21 -20.28
CA LEU A 279 5.73 -8.58 -21.29
C LEU A 279 6.99 -9.12 -20.60
N VAL A 280 7.51 -8.41 -19.60
CA VAL A 280 8.69 -8.80 -18.84
C VAL A 280 8.44 -10.13 -18.11
N THR A 281 7.27 -10.28 -17.47
CA THR A 281 6.92 -11.52 -16.76
C THR A 281 6.82 -12.72 -17.72
N ARG A 282 6.26 -12.54 -18.90
CA ARG A 282 6.23 -13.61 -19.93
C ARG A 282 7.63 -13.96 -20.42
N TRP A 283 8.45 -12.96 -20.68
CA TRP A 283 9.83 -13.16 -21.15
C TRP A 283 10.71 -13.84 -20.11
N THR A 284 10.59 -13.45 -18.82
CA THR A 284 11.34 -14.07 -17.71
C THR A 284 10.85 -15.46 -17.37
N LYS A 285 9.55 -15.76 -17.54
CA LYS A 285 9.04 -17.15 -17.36
C LYS A 285 9.62 -18.14 -18.38
N GLN A 286 10.00 -17.68 -19.55
CA GLN A 286 10.62 -18.52 -20.60
C GLN A 286 12.11 -18.76 -20.37
N ARG A 287 12.78 -17.89 -19.62
CA ARG A 287 14.18 -18.04 -19.21
C ARG A 287 14.16 -18.58 -17.78
N ARG A 288 14.52 -19.84 -17.58
CA ARG A 288 14.52 -20.51 -16.27
C ARG A 288 15.14 -19.62 -15.20
N PRO A 289 14.42 -19.10 -14.19
CA PRO A 289 15.04 -18.61 -12.99
C PRO A 289 15.58 -19.83 -12.23
N LEU A 290 16.83 -19.73 -11.79
CA LEU A 290 17.55 -20.60 -10.87
C LEU A 290 16.83 -21.91 -10.51
N ASP A 291 17.41 -23.01 -10.97
CA ASP A 291 16.87 -24.36 -10.84
C ASP A 291 16.29 -24.59 -9.43
N ARG A 292 15.02 -24.96 -9.34
CA ARG A 292 14.31 -25.21 -8.07
C ARG A 292 14.98 -26.29 -7.20
N LYS A 293 16.05 -26.91 -7.67
CA LYS A 293 16.82 -27.94 -6.96
C LYS A 293 17.96 -27.39 -6.08
N SER A 294 18.27 -26.10 -6.13
CA SER A 294 19.34 -25.51 -5.31
C SER A 294 18.84 -24.85 -4.03
N VAL A 295 17.57 -25.00 -3.67
CA VAL A 295 16.99 -24.50 -2.43
C VAL A 295 16.23 -25.63 -1.75
N VAL A 296 16.98 -26.61 -1.28
CA VAL A 296 16.59 -27.55 -0.25
C VAL A 296 17.72 -27.64 0.76
#